data_65fa21cde93ede53a786fa6880c3f236
#
_entry.id   65fa21cde93ede53a786fa6880c3f236
#
_cell.length_a   1.000
_cell.length_b   1.000
_cell.length_c   1.000
_cell.angle_alpha   90.00
_cell.angle_beta   90.00
_cell.angle_gamma   90.00
#
_symmetry.space_group_name_H-M   'P 1'
#
loop_
_entity.id
_entity.type
_entity.pdbx_description
1 polymer ?
#
loop_
_entity_poly.entity_id
_entity_poly.type
_entity_poly.pdbx_seq_one_letter_code
_entity_poly.pdbx_strand_id
1 'polypeptide(L)'
;MKIAVIGKGGREHALVKALKESPSAPEMFCFPGSDAINRLATPIPARDLPSLIDWMVSNKMDLCVAGEESYLVKDEGLSNACTRAGIPCWGPVKESAQLEASKEFAKDFLLRHNIPTGQARVAATLEEARQFIGNNYPTVLKFDGLAAGKGVAVCMSKEEADSFLKEVFTDRRFGEGRLLVEEFLTGPEVSIFGALVDDHYLIL
;
A
#
# COMPACT_ATOMS: atom_id res chain seq x y z
N MET A 1 -19.36 -3.37 -20.08
CA MET A 1 -18.68 -2.60 -19.00
C MET A 1 -17.19 -2.59 -19.29
N LYS A 2 -16.55 -1.43 -19.14
CA LYS A 2 -15.09 -1.22 -19.34
C LYS A 2 -14.42 -1.01 -17.99
N ILE A 3 -13.42 -1.84 -17.65
CA ILE A 3 -12.72 -1.78 -16.38
C ILE A 3 -11.23 -1.55 -16.61
N ALA A 4 -10.66 -0.53 -15.95
CA ALA A 4 -9.22 -0.29 -15.91
C ALA A 4 -8.63 -0.80 -14.59
N VAL A 5 -7.62 -1.66 -14.64
CA VAL A 5 -6.86 -2.12 -13.46
C VAL A 5 -5.50 -1.45 -13.47
N ILE A 6 -5.17 -0.77 -12.37
CA ILE A 6 -3.95 0.03 -12.25
C ILE A 6 -2.91 -0.72 -11.41
N GLY A 7 -1.79 -1.03 -12.06
CA GLY A 7 -0.67 -1.76 -11.48
C GLY A 7 -0.06 -2.77 -12.46
N LYS A 8 0.98 -3.49 -12.03
CA LYS A 8 1.80 -4.35 -12.92
C LYS A 8 2.19 -5.70 -12.32
N GLY A 9 1.82 -5.97 -11.08
CA GLY A 9 2.24 -7.13 -10.32
C GLY A 9 1.36 -8.37 -10.50
N GLY A 10 1.67 -9.42 -9.76
CA GLY A 10 0.90 -10.67 -9.77
C GLY A 10 -0.52 -10.49 -9.20
N ARG A 11 -0.70 -9.59 -8.24
CA ARG A 11 -2.00 -9.24 -7.67
C ARG A 11 -2.92 -8.65 -8.74
N GLU A 12 -2.43 -7.69 -9.52
CA GLU A 12 -3.19 -7.07 -10.61
C GLU A 12 -3.47 -8.07 -11.75
N HIS A 13 -2.52 -8.97 -12.04
CA HIS A 13 -2.76 -10.05 -12.99
C HIS A 13 -3.91 -10.96 -12.55
N ALA A 14 -3.95 -11.34 -11.27
CA ALA A 14 -5.04 -12.17 -10.72
C ALA A 14 -6.39 -11.44 -10.76
N LEU A 15 -6.41 -10.13 -10.42
CA LEU A 15 -7.61 -9.29 -10.53
C LEU A 15 -8.13 -9.21 -11.96
N VAL A 16 -7.26 -8.92 -12.94
CA VAL A 16 -7.64 -8.86 -14.36
C VAL A 16 -8.20 -10.18 -14.84
N LYS A 17 -7.57 -11.29 -14.48
CA LYS A 17 -8.04 -12.63 -14.85
C LYS A 17 -9.43 -12.91 -14.26
N ALA A 18 -9.62 -12.73 -12.96
CA ALA A 18 -10.87 -12.99 -12.28
C ALA A 18 -12.02 -12.10 -12.82
N LEU A 19 -11.77 -10.82 -13.03
CA LEU A 19 -12.75 -9.90 -13.60
C LEU A 19 -13.14 -10.28 -15.03
N LYS A 20 -12.17 -10.63 -15.88
CA LYS A 20 -12.41 -11.06 -17.26
C LYS A 20 -13.24 -12.34 -17.35
N GLU A 21 -13.03 -13.27 -16.42
CA GLU A 21 -13.74 -14.55 -16.34
C GLU A 21 -15.10 -14.42 -15.61
N SER A 22 -15.44 -13.24 -15.09
CA SER A 22 -16.70 -13.00 -14.41
C SER A 22 -17.91 -13.07 -15.36
N PRO A 23 -19.13 -13.36 -14.86
CA PRO A 23 -20.33 -13.43 -15.70
C PRO A 23 -20.64 -12.14 -16.49
N SER A 24 -20.19 -10.99 -16.00
CA SER A 24 -20.34 -9.71 -16.68
C SER A 24 -19.41 -9.54 -17.89
N ALA A 25 -18.38 -10.39 -18.02
CA ALA A 25 -17.40 -10.40 -19.10
C ALA A 25 -16.97 -8.99 -19.57
N PRO A 26 -16.38 -8.16 -18.68
CA PRO A 26 -16.06 -6.78 -19.02
C PRO A 26 -14.90 -6.69 -20.02
N GLU A 27 -14.85 -5.58 -20.77
CA GLU A 27 -13.65 -5.19 -21.49
C GLU A 27 -12.59 -4.73 -20.49
N MET A 28 -11.43 -5.40 -20.50
CA MET A 28 -10.35 -5.13 -19.55
C MET A 28 -9.29 -4.24 -20.14
N PHE A 29 -8.87 -3.24 -19.36
CA PHE A 29 -7.78 -2.32 -19.64
C PHE A 29 -6.78 -2.33 -18.48
N CYS A 30 -5.52 -1.97 -18.71
CA CYS A 30 -4.49 -1.95 -17.68
C CYS A 30 -3.50 -0.79 -17.84
N PHE A 31 -2.96 -0.31 -16.74
CA PHE A 31 -1.89 0.68 -16.69
C PHE A 31 -1.02 0.49 -15.43
N PRO A 32 0.30 0.51 -15.51
CA PRO A 32 1.10 0.38 -16.71
C PRO A 32 1.03 -1.02 -17.33
N GLY A 33 0.51 -2.00 -16.57
CA GLY A 33 0.46 -3.39 -16.97
C GLY A 33 1.83 -4.09 -16.96
N SER A 34 1.86 -5.30 -17.49
CA SER A 34 3.05 -6.12 -17.72
C SER A 34 2.77 -7.08 -18.87
N ASP A 35 3.79 -7.74 -19.40
CA ASP A 35 3.61 -8.69 -20.51
C ASP A 35 2.52 -9.75 -20.23
N ALA A 36 2.42 -10.22 -18.98
CA ALA A 36 1.41 -11.18 -18.59
C ALA A 36 0.00 -10.55 -18.56
N ILE A 37 -0.13 -9.35 -17.99
CA ILE A 37 -1.40 -8.62 -17.91
C ILE A 37 -1.86 -8.19 -19.31
N ASN A 38 -0.95 -7.74 -20.17
CA ASN A 38 -1.23 -7.27 -21.52
C ASN A 38 -1.76 -8.38 -22.47
N ARG A 39 -1.62 -9.65 -22.08
CA ARG A 39 -2.28 -10.78 -22.78
C ARG A 39 -3.76 -10.91 -22.43
N LEU A 40 -4.19 -10.32 -21.33
CA LEU A 40 -5.56 -10.41 -20.81
C LEU A 40 -6.34 -9.11 -20.93
N ALA A 41 -5.66 -7.97 -20.93
CA ALA A 41 -6.22 -6.62 -20.94
C ALA A 41 -5.51 -5.73 -21.96
N THR A 42 -6.21 -4.72 -22.45
CA THR A 42 -5.65 -3.74 -23.40
C THR A 42 -4.82 -2.69 -22.64
N PRO A 43 -3.53 -2.49 -22.96
CA PRO A 43 -2.74 -1.45 -22.35
C PRO A 43 -3.28 -0.05 -22.62
N ILE A 44 -3.34 0.78 -21.59
CA ILE A 44 -3.70 2.20 -21.72
C ILE A 44 -2.42 2.98 -22.09
N PRO A 45 -2.43 3.79 -23.18
CA PRO A 45 -1.26 4.54 -23.62
C PRO A 45 -1.10 5.85 -22.83
N ALA A 46 -0.95 5.74 -21.50
CA ALA A 46 -0.71 6.88 -20.61
C ALA A 46 0.75 6.89 -20.13
N ARG A 47 1.22 8.03 -19.62
CA ARG A 47 2.59 8.21 -19.10
C ARG A 47 2.60 8.58 -17.61
N ASP A 48 1.52 9.18 -17.14
CA ASP A 48 1.34 9.75 -15.82
C ASP A 48 -0.13 9.73 -15.41
N LEU A 49 -0.43 10.12 -14.19
CA LEU A 49 -1.80 10.12 -13.68
C LEU A 49 -2.72 11.06 -14.47
N PRO A 50 -2.35 12.30 -14.84
CA PRO A 50 -3.22 13.16 -15.65
C PRO A 50 -3.60 12.53 -16.98
N SER A 51 -2.62 12.05 -17.76
CA SER A 51 -2.89 11.43 -19.06
C SER A 51 -3.68 10.12 -18.95
N LEU A 52 -3.54 9.38 -17.84
CA LEU A 52 -4.35 8.21 -17.53
C LEU A 52 -5.82 8.59 -17.34
N ILE A 53 -6.09 9.62 -16.53
CA ILE A 53 -7.45 10.11 -16.28
C ILE A 53 -8.08 10.63 -17.56
N ASP A 54 -7.37 11.46 -18.33
CA ASP A 54 -7.88 11.99 -19.60
C ASP A 54 -8.24 10.89 -20.59
N TRP A 55 -7.41 9.84 -20.66
CA TRP A 55 -7.68 8.69 -21.51
C TRP A 55 -8.91 7.91 -21.02
N MET A 56 -9.03 7.67 -19.71
CA MET A 56 -10.18 6.96 -19.13
C MET A 56 -11.49 7.70 -19.35
N VAL A 57 -11.51 9.03 -19.20
CA VAL A 57 -12.68 9.88 -19.50
C VAL A 57 -13.05 9.76 -20.98
N SER A 58 -12.07 9.96 -21.90
CA SER A 58 -12.30 9.94 -23.34
C SER A 58 -12.81 8.58 -23.84
N ASN A 59 -12.41 7.50 -23.19
CA ASN A 59 -12.83 6.13 -23.53
C ASN A 59 -14.03 5.63 -22.73
N LYS A 60 -14.63 6.50 -21.89
CA LYS A 60 -15.82 6.19 -21.07
C LYS A 60 -15.63 4.94 -20.24
N MET A 61 -14.59 4.94 -19.37
CA MET A 61 -14.38 3.86 -18.41
C MET A 61 -15.51 3.84 -17.37
N ASP A 62 -16.05 2.65 -17.12
CA ASP A 62 -17.11 2.46 -16.15
C ASP A 62 -16.58 2.27 -14.72
N LEU A 63 -15.35 1.73 -14.60
CA LEU A 63 -14.73 1.47 -13.30
C LEU A 63 -13.20 1.51 -13.42
N CYS A 64 -12.56 2.14 -12.44
CA CYS A 64 -11.13 2.03 -12.18
C CYS A 64 -10.89 1.17 -10.94
N VAL A 65 -9.94 0.23 -10.99
CA VAL A 65 -9.54 -0.61 -9.86
C VAL A 65 -8.09 -0.30 -9.51
N ALA A 66 -7.86 0.21 -8.32
CA ALA A 66 -6.52 0.45 -7.80
C ALA A 66 -5.89 -0.87 -7.32
N GLY A 67 -4.91 -1.37 -8.05
CA GLY A 67 -4.16 -2.57 -7.68
C GLY A 67 -2.88 -2.22 -6.91
N GLU A 68 -2.08 -1.30 -7.45
CA GLU A 68 -0.81 -0.87 -6.84
C GLU A 68 -1.04 0.37 -5.98
N GLU A 69 -0.76 0.24 -4.68
CA GLU A 69 -1.01 1.25 -3.65
C GLU A 69 -0.24 2.57 -3.86
N SER A 70 0.89 2.53 -4.58
CA SER A 70 1.69 3.72 -4.85
C SER A 70 0.92 4.80 -5.63
N TYR A 71 -0.02 4.40 -6.48
CA TYR A 71 -0.88 5.34 -7.22
C TYR A 71 -1.93 6.03 -6.34
N LEU A 72 -2.27 5.45 -5.20
CA LEU A 72 -3.24 6.02 -4.27
C LEU A 72 -2.68 7.19 -3.46
N VAL A 73 -1.36 7.22 -3.25
CA VAL A 73 -0.71 8.21 -2.36
C VAL A 73 0.15 9.24 -3.09
N LYS A 74 0.52 8.99 -4.35
CA LYS A 74 1.28 9.93 -5.18
C LYS A 74 0.38 11.02 -5.74
N ASP A 75 0.95 12.19 -5.98
CA ASP A 75 0.28 13.36 -6.55
C ASP A 75 -1.02 13.67 -5.80
N GLU A 76 -2.14 13.80 -6.49
CA GLU A 76 -3.47 13.93 -5.87
C GLU A 76 -4.09 12.59 -5.44
N GLY A 77 -3.49 11.46 -5.81
CA GLY A 77 -4.04 10.13 -5.59
C GLY A 77 -5.03 9.68 -6.67
N LEU A 78 -4.91 8.42 -7.11
CA LEU A 78 -5.72 7.86 -8.19
C LEU A 78 -7.23 7.98 -7.92
N SER A 79 -7.68 7.60 -6.72
CA SER A 79 -9.11 7.62 -6.37
C SER A 79 -9.66 9.05 -6.33
N ASN A 80 -8.89 10.02 -5.83
CA ASN A 80 -9.27 11.43 -5.82
C ASN A 80 -9.37 11.97 -7.26
N ALA A 81 -8.40 11.63 -8.11
CA ALA A 81 -8.40 12.01 -9.53
C ALA A 81 -9.61 11.41 -10.29
N CYS A 82 -9.91 10.13 -10.06
CA CYS A 82 -11.07 9.45 -10.63
C CYS A 82 -12.38 10.11 -10.18
N THR A 83 -12.53 10.38 -8.88
CA THR A 83 -13.72 11.05 -8.32
C THR A 83 -13.94 12.41 -8.95
N ARG A 84 -12.89 13.23 -9.08
CA ARG A 84 -12.93 14.53 -9.73
C ARG A 84 -13.36 14.43 -11.20
N ALA A 85 -12.98 13.35 -11.88
CA ALA A 85 -13.31 13.07 -13.27
C ALA A 85 -14.67 12.36 -13.47
N GLY A 86 -15.39 12.04 -12.39
CA GLY A 86 -16.66 11.31 -12.43
C GLY A 86 -16.54 9.83 -12.80
N ILE A 87 -15.36 9.22 -12.57
CA ILE A 87 -15.10 7.79 -12.81
C ILE A 87 -15.20 7.06 -11.48
N PRO A 88 -16.08 6.06 -11.33
CA PRO A 88 -16.06 5.18 -10.17
C PRO A 88 -14.68 4.53 -9.97
N CYS A 89 -14.16 4.54 -8.74
CA CYS A 89 -12.87 3.95 -8.43
C CYS A 89 -12.98 3.03 -7.21
N TRP A 90 -12.60 1.77 -7.38
CA TRP A 90 -12.42 0.87 -6.25
C TRP A 90 -11.00 1.00 -5.72
N GLY A 91 -10.88 1.74 -4.67
CA GLY A 91 -9.65 2.05 -3.94
C GLY A 91 -9.90 3.22 -2.99
N PRO A 92 -9.19 3.29 -1.85
CA PRO A 92 -9.35 4.36 -0.89
C PRO A 92 -8.91 5.70 -1.49
N VAL A 93 -9.49 6.79 -0.99
CA VAL A 93 -8.97 8.14 -1.24
C VAL A 93 -7.58 8.30 -0.62
N LYS A 94 -6.80 9.27 -1.09
CA LYS A 94 -5.41 9.48 -0.68
C LYS A 94 -5.25 9.60 0.84
N GLU A 95 -6.19 10.27 1.49
CA GLU A 95 -6.21 10.46 2.94
C GLU A 95 -6.36 9.13 3.69
N SER A 96 -7.24 8.25 3.22
CA SER A 96 -7.44 6.92 3.80
C SER A 96 -6.31 5.95 3.43
N ALA A 97 -5.72 6.11 2.26
CA ALA A 97 -4.57 5.30 1.82
C ALA A 97 -3.32 5.49 2.70
N GLN A 98 -3.29 6.55 3.53
CA GLN A 98 -2.23 6.76 4.52
C GLN A 98 -2.17 5.62 5.56
N LEU A 99 -3.27 4.90 5.81
CA LEU A 99 -3.26 3.73 6.70
C LEU A 99 -2.28 2.64 6.25
N GLU A 100 -2.03 2.51 4.94
CA GLU A 100 -1.04 1.59 4.39
C GLU A 100 0.30 2.29 4.12
N ALA A 101 0.26 3.53 3.68
CA ALA A 101 1.45 4.25 3.24
C ALA A 101 2.35 4.71 4.40
N SER A 102 1.79 5.01 5.57
CA SER A 102 2.52 5.43 6.77
C SER A 102 2.16 4.57 7.96
N LYS A 103 3.15 3.88 8.49
CA LYS A 103 3.01 3.04 9.69
C LYS A 103 2.81 3.89 10.95
N GLU A 104 3.43 5.09 10.98
CA GLU A 104 3.21 6.08 12.02
C GLU A 104 1.74 6.53 12.04
N PHE A 105 1.22 6.95 10.87
CA PHE A 105 -0.19 7.34 10.75
C PHE A 105 -1.14 6.21 11.14
N ALA A 106 -0.87 4.99 10.66
CA ALA A 106 -1.67 3.82 11.01
C ALA A 106 -1.65 3.56 12.52
N LYS A 107 -0.48 3.66 13.17
CA LYS A 107 -0.34 3.49 14.62
C LYS A 107 -1.15 4.52 15.40
N ASP A 108 -1.04 5.78 15.04
CA ASP A 108 -1.80 6.87 15.66
C ASP A 108 -3.32 6.70 15.46
N PHE A 109 -3.72 6.26 14.27
CA PHE A 109 -5.12 5.94 13.98
C PHE A 109 -5.65 4.82 14.88
N LEU A 110 -4.93 3.70 14.97
CA LEU A 110 -5.32 2.55 15.80
C LEU A 110 -5.46 2.96 17.28
N LEU A 111 -4.50 3.73 17.80
CA LEU A 111 -4.53 4.22 19.19
C LEU A 111 -5.71 5.16 19.45
N ARG A 112 -5.96 6.11 18.54
CA ARG A 112 -7.09 7.06 18.68
C ARG A 112 -8.45 6.36 18.70
N HIS A 113 -8.57 5.24 17.98
CA HIS A 113 -9.83 4.49 17.89
C HIS A 113 -9.88 3.29 18.84
N ASN A 114 -8.94 3.18 19.79
CA ASN A 114 -8.84 2.07 20.75
C ASN A 114 -8.81 0.68 20.07
N ILE A 115 -8.21 0.59 18.88
CA ILE A 115 -7.98 -0.67 18.18
C ILE A 115 -6.69 -1.30 18.73
N PRO A 116 -6.73 -2.56 19.21
CA PRO A 116 -5.55 -3.21 19.76
C PRO A 116 -4.38 -3.24 18.77
N THR A 117 -3.21 -2.82 19.24
CA THR A 117 -1.97 -2.83 18.45
C THR A 117 -0.78 -2.88 19.38
N GLY A 118 0.38 -3.38 18.90
CA GLY A 118 1.62 -3.36 19.66
C GLY A 118 2.06 -1.94 20.01
N GLN A 119 2.71 -1.78 21.17
CA GLN A 119 3.28 -0.48 21.53
C GLN A 119 4.40 -0.11 20.58
N ALA A 120 4.47 1.17 20.22
CA ALA A 120 5.49 1.68 19.31
C ALA A 120 5.96 3.08 19.71
N ARG A 121 7.19 3.39 19.30
CA ARG A 121 7.77 4.75 19.35
C ARG A 121 8.35 5.09 18.00
N VAL A 122 8.21 6.33 17.58
CA VAL A 122 8.72 6.82 16.30
C VAL A 122 10.04 7.52 16.53
N ALA A 123 11.09 7.04 15.88
CA ALA A 123 12.43 7.61 15.91
C ALA A 123 12.72 8.36 14.60
N ALA A 124 13.17 9.60 14.69
CA ALA A 124 13.63 10.41 13.57
C ALA A 124 15.15 10.28 13.34
N THR A 125 15.88 9.80 14.36
CA THR A 125 17.35 9.68 14.32
C THR A 125 17.80 8.30 14.79
N LEU A 126 19.03 7.95 14.42
CA LEU A 126 19.69 6.72 14.87
C LEU A 126 19.79 6.66 16.40
N GLU A 127 20.11 7.79 17.03
CA GLU A 127 20.27 7.92 18.47
C GLU A 127 18.94 7.67 19.20
N GLU A 128 17.86 8.27 18.73
CA GLU A 128 16.51 8.05 19.26
C GLU A 128 16.10 6.58 19.12
N ALA A 129 16.36 5.97 17.96
CA ALA A 129 16.03 4.57 17.73
C ALA A 129 16.77 3.66 18.73
N ARG A 130 18.07 3.87 18.93
CA ARG A 130 18.85 3.14 19.91
C ARG A 130 18.35 3.33 21.34
N GLN A 131 17.99 4.56 21.68
CA GLN A 131 17.41 4.88 22.99
C GLN A 131 16.08 4.14 23.21
N PHE A 132 15.23 4.07 22.20
CA PHE A 132 13.93 3.41 22.30
C PHE A 132 14.04 1.89 22.37
N ILE A 133 14.99 1.30 21.66
CA ILE A 133 15.29 -0.13 21.74
C ILE A 133 15.85 -0.47 23.12
N GLY A 134 16.82 0.31 23.61
CA GLY A 134 17.52 0.02 24.86
C GLY A 134 18.15 -1.39 24.83
N ASN A 135 17.72 -2.22 25.78
CA ASN A 135 18.11 -3.65 25.87
C ASN A 135 16.91 -4.59 25.66
N ASN A 136 15.81 -4.10 25.08
CA ASN A 136 14.59 -4.87 24.90
C ASN A 136 14.66 -5.66 23.59
N TYR A 137 14.90 -6.96 23.70
CA TYR A 137 14.90 -7.90 22.59
C TYR A 137 14.01 -9.11 22.91
N PRO A 138 13.29 -9.67 21.93
CA PRO A 138 13.19 -9.20 20.55
C PRO A 138 12.47 -7.87 20.41
N THR A 139 12.81 -7.09 19.35
CA THR A 139 12.14 -5.85 18.96
C THR A 139 11.82 -5.85 17.47
N VAL A 140 10.82 -5.10 17.06
CA VAL A 140 10.45 -4.98 15.65
C VAL A 140 10.74 -3.55 15.18
N LEU A 141 11.53 -3.45 14.12
CA LEU A 141 11.91 -2.18 13.49
C LEU A 141 11.20 -2.07 12.15
N LYS A 142 10.46 -0.97 11.95
CA LYS A 142 9.70 -0.75 10.72
C LYS A 142 10.01 0.63 10.15
N PHE A 143 10.59 0.68 8.95
CA PHE A 143 10.74 1.93 8.21
C PHE A 143 9.36 2.50 7.88
N ASP A 144 9.16 3.80 8.14
CA ASP A 144 7.90 4.48 7.83
C ASP A 144 7.89 4.90 6.37
N GLY A 145 7.06 4.25 5.58
CA GLY A 145 6.91 4.46 4.15
C GLY A 145 6.71 3.17 3.38
N LEU A 146 6.46 3.33 2.08
CA LEU A 146 6.32 2.21 1.15
C LEU A 146 7.71 1.60 0.85
N ALA A 147 7.95 0.41 1.37
CA ALA A 147 9.21 -0.32 1.22
C ALA A 147 9.04 -1.71 0.58
N ALA A 148 7.90 -1.96 -0.08
CA ALA A 148 7.58 -3.22 -0.77
C ALA A 148 7.85 -4.48 0.10
N GLY A 149 7.45 -4.43 1.39
CA GLY A 149 7.63 -5.52 2.34
C GLY A 149 9.06 -5.67 2.90
N LYS A 150 10.03 -4.85 2.47
CA LYS A 150 11.45 -4.96 2.89
C LYS A 150 11.84 -4.01 4.02
N GLY A 151 10.96 -3.11 4.41
CA GLY A 151 11.22 -2.11 5.44
C GLY A 151 10.89 -2.56 6.86
N VAL A 152 10.84 -3.87 7.13
CA VAL A 152 10.55 -4.43 8.45
C VAL A 152 11.63 -5.44 8.83
N ALA A 153 12.11 -5.37 10.06
CA ALA A 153 13.03 -6.34 10.64
C ALA A 153 12.58 -6.74 12.05
N VAL A 154 12.53 -8.03 12.31
CA VAL A 154 12.44 -8.58 13.66
C VAL A 154 13.87 -8.81 14.15
N CYS A 155 14.28 -8.08 15.17
CA CYS A 155 15.65 -8.11 15.68
C CYS A 155 15.67 -8.87 17.00
N MET A 156 16.36 -10.01 17.00
CA MET A 156 16.50 -10.89 18.17
C MET A 156 17.67 -10.44 19.06
N SER A 157 18.58 -9.63 18.49
CA SER A 157 19.78 -9.16 19.18
C SER A 157 20.12 -7.72 18.83
N LYS A 158 21.07 -7.16 19.59
CA LYS A 158 21.61 -5.82 19.35
C LYS A 158 22.29 -5.71 17.97
N GLU A 159 23.03 -6.73 17.58
CA GLU A 159 23.77 -6.79 16.33
C GLU A 159 22.83 -6.73 15.12
N GLU A 160 21.71 -7.46 15.18
CA GLU A 160 20.68 -7.43 14.14
C GLU A 160 20.02 -6.05 14.06
N ALA A 161 19.69 -5.46 15.21
CA ALA A 161 19.12 -4.13 15.27
C ALA A 161 20.10 -3.06 14.71
N ASP A 162 21.37 -3.07 15.14
CA ASP A 162 22.38 -2.14 14.64
C ASP A 162 22.60 -2.27 13.12
N SER A 163 22.52 -3.50 12.57
CA SER A 163 22.59 -3.73 11.13
C SER A 163 21.44 -3.07 10.37
N PHE A 164 20.22 -3.28 10.84
CA PHE A 164 19.04 -2.67 10.20
C PHE A 164 19.00 -1.15 10.38
N LEU A 165 19.37 -0.64 11.54
CA LEU A 165 19.49 0.80 11.79
C LEU A 165 20.50 1.46 10.85
N LYS A 166 21.61 0.78 10.54
CA LYS A 166 22.58 1.26 9.55
C LYS A 166 21.97 1.34 8.16
N GLU A 167 21.23 0.31 7.72
CA GLU A 167 20.53 0.33 6.43
C GLU A 167 19.58 1.51 6.32
N VAL A 168 18.84 1.83 7.40
CA VAL A 168 17.85 2.92 7.41
C VAL A 168 18.52 4.29 7.47
N PHE A 169 19.35 4.55 8.49
CA PHE A 169 19.81 5.89 8.82
C PHE A 169 21.14 6.26 8.14
N THR A 170 22.01 5.28 7.86
CA THR A 170 23.32 5.52 7.25
C THR A 170 23.30 5.29 5.74
N ASP A 171 22.91 4.09 5.34
CA ASP A 171 22.92 3.67 3.93
C ASP A 171 21.71 4.21 3.15
N ARG A 172 20.69 4.74 3.84
CA ARG A 172 19.46 5.30 3.26
C ARG A 172 18.80 4.37 2.24
N ARG A 173 18.84 3.07 2.49
CA ARG A 173 18.35 2.03 1.59
C ARG A 173 16.90 2.22 1.17
N PHE A 174 16.08 2.79 2.05
CA PHE A 174 14.64 3.03 1.83
C PHE A 174 14.33 4.50 1.52
N GLY A 175 15.35 5.36 1.40
CA GLY A 175 15.21 6.79 1.29
C GLY A 175 15.28 7.50 2.65
N GLU A 176 14.86 8.75 2.68
CA GLU A 176 14.70 9.51 3.92
C GLU A 176 13.35 9.17 4.57
N GLY A 177 13.33 9.00 5.89
CA GLY A 177 12.13 8.65 6.63
C GLY A 177 12.40 8.40 8.10
N ARG A 178 11.34 8.06 8.80
CA ARG A 178 11.35 7.70 10.22
C ARG A 178 11.35 6.19 10.40
N LEU A 179 11.58 5.77 11.63
CA LEU A 179 11.55 4.37 12.01
C LEU A 179 10.61 4.17 13.20
N LEU A 180 9.70 3.21 13.09
CA LEU A 180 8.97 2.73 14.24
C LEU A 180 9.78 1.64 14.94
N VAL A 181 9.93 1.78 16.26
CA VAL A 181 10.44 0.75 17.17
C VAL A 181 9.22 0.18 17.89
N GLU A 182 8.88 -1.06 17.58
CA GLU A 182 7.69 -1.73 18.10
C GLU A 182 8.05 -2.91 19.01
N GLU A 183 7.14 -3.21 19.93
CA GLU A 183 7.20 -4.46 20.69
C GLU A 183 7.02 -5.67 19.79
N PHE A 184 7.69 -6.75 20.11
CA PHE A 184 7.50 -8.03 19.44
C PHE A 184 6.29 -8.76 20.03
N LEU A 185 5.28 -8.98 19.20
CA LEU A 185 4.10 -9.73 19.58
C LEU A 185 4.31 -11.22 19.29
N THR A 186 3.89 -12.07 20.20
CA THR A 186 3.92 -13.53 20.05
C THR A 186 2.52 -14.06 19.78
N GLY A 187 2.41 -15.09 18.94
CA GLY A 187 1.14 -15.74 18.65
C GLY A 187 1.06 -16.21 17.18
N PRO A 188 0.00 -16.93 16.84
CA PRO A 188 -0.24 -17.30 15.45
C PRO A 188 -0.63 -16.07 14.63
N GLU A 189 -0.09 -15.97 13.41
CA GLU A 189 -0.51 -14.95 12.43
C GLU A 189 -1.77 -15.40 11.70
N VAL A 190 -2.74 -14.49 11.57
CA VAL A 190 -3.98 -14.71 10.82
C VAL A 190 -4.20 -13.51 9.91
N SER A 191 -4.49 -13.77 8.64
CA SER A 191 -4.91 -12.76 7.66
C SER A 191 -6.41 -12.84 7.44
N ILE A 192 -7.10 -11.70 7.53
CA ILE A 192 -8.51 -11.57 7.24
C ILE A 192 -8.66 -10.60 6.08
N PHE A 193 -9.34 -11.02 5.02
CA PHE A 193 -9.62 -10.18 3.87
C PHE A 193 -11.06 -9.69 3.92
N GLY A 194 -11.26 -8.41 3.65
CA GLY A 194 -12.58 -7.80 3.57
C GLY A 194 -12.69 -6.85 2.38
N ALA A 195 -13.84 -6.86 1.71
CA ALA A 195 -14.23 -5.83 0.77
C ALA A 195 -15.16 -4.85 1.49
N LEU A 196 -14.81 -3.55 1.46
CA LEU A 196 -15.55 -2.51 2.15
C LEU A 196 -16.03 -1.48 1.14
N VAL A 197 -17.31 -1.10 1.23
CA VAL A 197 -17.91 -0.01 0.45
C VAL A 197 -18.87 0.72 1.36
N ASP A 198 -18.60 1.99 1.63
CA ASP A 198 -19.34 2.80 2.59
C ASP A 198 -19.48 2.08 3.95
N ASP A 199 -20.69 1.88 4.44
CA ASP A 199 -20.98 1.18 5.71
C ASP A 199 -21.16 -0.34 5.55
N HIS A 200 -20.91 -0.88 4.36
CA HIS A 200 -21.06 -2.30 4.06
C HIS A 200 -19.69 -2.98 3.96
N TYR A 201 -19.63 -4.22 4.46
CA TYR A 201 -18.43 -5.04 4.31
C TYR A 201 -18.79 -6.50 4.01
N LEU A 202 -17.90 -7.16 3.29
CA LEU A 202 -17.93 -8.59 3.03
C LEU A 202 -16.59 -9.18 3.46
N ILE A 203 -16.63 -10.16 4.35
CA ILE A 203 -15.45 -10.95 4.70
C ILE A 203 -15.28 -12.06 3.65
N LEU A 204 -14.06 -12.21 3.12
CA LEU A 204 -13.70 -13.14 2.05
C LEU A 204 -13.02 -14.38 2.62
#